data_5bed1363d0a4595baa360813ae12cd02
#
_entry.id   5bed1363d0a4595baa360813ae12cd02
#
_cell.length_a   1.000
_cell.length_b   1.000
_cell.length_c   1.000
_cell.angle_alpha   90.00
_cell.angle_beta   90.00
_cell.angle_gamma   90.00
#
_symmetry.space_group_name_H-M   'P 1'
#
loop_
_entity.id
_entity.type
_entity.pdbx_description
1 polymer ?
#
loop_
_entity_poly.entity_id
_entity_poly.type
_entity_poly.pdbx_seq_one_letter_code
_entity_poly.pdbx_strand_id
1 'polypeptide(L)'
;MSTDPVLLAEREHLEVAAECLAEMQESAARIADYGVDELSSYGLGRMRAQRLAALAADPDAPPFFGRTDRDAERGGVEVLHIGRRHVRDQRGDPIVIDWRAPIARAFYRATPSDRMGVRLRRRFGFHNGELTSYEDEHLDRGEALGLKSDLLRQEIERPRVGPMRDIVATIQPDQDDLVRADLDTSLCIQGAPGTGKTAVGLHRAAYLLYTYPERLRRSGVLVIGPNNAFLHYIAQVLPALGEGGIEQTTVDELVRHVPVRATEAAAVATLKGDARMADVLRRAVLSHVARPTGDLLIIKGTRRFRVAEHRLRRYVDNARRADIRWSTARERLRQQLAEDVRRQREDAGAAPTDAETAGIARSPAVREFVDAVWPALDAPSLLARLYADPAFLQRCSATTLNDDERAALAWPSAPRSVRSARWTVADTVLIDELVGLLDGIAGYVHLVVDEAQDLSPMQCRAVARRCPLGSVTVLGDLAQATTPWAPGSWTITLRHLGQPDAGVRPLTAGYRVPGEVLSVANLLLPYIAAAVPPATSVRTGDHALSYRPIGQL
;
A
#
# COMPACT_ATOMS: atom_id res chain seq x y z
N MET A 1 -19.65 43.01 -12.35
CA MET A 1 -18.34 42.76 -11.73
C MET A 1 -18.47 43.14 -10.26
N SER A 2 -18.16 42.24 -9.34
CA SER A 2 -18.22 42.53 -7.90
C SER A 2 -17.20 43.61 -7.56
N THR A 3 -17.63 44.68 -6.88
CA THR A 3 -16.78 45.77 -6.43
C THR A 3 -16.19 45.53 -5.04
N ASP A 4 -16.22 44.28 -4.57
CA ASP A 4 -15.66 43.90 -3.27
C ASP A 4 -14.14 44.02 -3.31
N PRO A 5 -13.53 44.94 -2.54
CA PRO A 5 -12.09 45.19 -2.55
C PRO A 5 -11.29 43.96 -2.06
N VAL A 6 -11.88 43.13 -1.20
CA VAL A 6 -11.25 41.92 -0.70
C VAL A 6 -11.12 40.89 -1.84
N LEU A 7 -12.21 40.71 -2.60
CA LEU A 7 -12.20 39.77 -3.74
C LEU A 7 -11.24 40.23 -4.84
N LEU A 8 -11.08 41.53 -5.05
CA LEU A 8 -10.13 42.08 -6.00
C LEU A 8 -8.68 41.78 -5.58
N ALA A 9 -8.33 42.02 -4.33
CA ALA A 9 -7.00 41.75 -3.81
C ALA A 9 -6.64 40.24 -3.89
N GLU A 10 -7.60 39.35 -3.65
CA GLU A 10 -7.37 37.90 -3.76
C GLU A 10 -7.23 37.45 -5.23
N ARG A 11 -7.89 38.12 -6.17
CA ARG A 11 -7.69 37.86 -7.62
C ARG A 11 -6.32 38.31 -8.08
N GLU A 12 -5.84 39.48 -7.64
CA GLU A 12 -4.47 39.91 -7.91
C GLU A 12 -3.44 38.94 -7.36
N HIS A 13 -3.65 38.40 -6.15
CA HIS A 13 -2.79 37.38 -5.58
C HIS A 13 -2.84 36.07 -6.37
N LEU A 14 -4.00 35.69 -6.92
CA LEU A 14 -4.18 34.53 -7.77
C LEU A 14 -3.36 34.62 -9.07
N GLU A 15 -3.37 35.82 -9.71
CA GLU A 15 -2.57 36.09 -10.90
C GLU A 15 -1.07 35.96 -10.60
N VAL A 16 -0.60 36.61 -9.50
CA VAL A 16 0.80 36.49 -9.06
C VAL A 16 1.18 35.04 -8.78
N ALA A 17 0.32 34.26 -8.11
CA ALA A 17 0.59 32.86 -7.81
C ALA A 17 0.67 32.02 -9.09
N ALA A 18 -0.17 32.29 -10.09
CA ALA A 18 -0.15 31.61 -11.38
C ALA A 18 1.12 31.94 -12.18
N GLU A 19 1.55 33.21 -12.21
CA GLU A 19 2.80 33.63 -12.84
C GLU A 19 4.01 32.98 -12.19
N CYS A 20 4.12 33.02 -10.86
CA CYS A 20 5.21 32.37 -10.13
C CYS A 20 5.25 30.85 -10.38
N LEU A 21 4.10 30.19 -10.44
CA LEU A 21 4.02 28.76 -10.76
C LEU A 21 4.54 28.46 -12.18
N ALA A 22 4.16 29.29 -13.17
CA ALA A 22 4.63 29.17 -14.56
C ALA A 22 6.16 29.35 -14.64
N GLU A 23 6.71 30.35 -13.94
CA GLU A 23 8.18 30.55 -13.87
C GLU A 23 8.91 29.36 -13.23
N MET A 24 8.35 28.78 -12.16
CA MET A 24 8.89 27.58 -11.54
C MET A 24 8.89 26.37 -12.49
N GLN A 25 7.84 26.21 -13.30
CA GLN A 25 7.74 25.17 -14.35
C GLN A 25 8.79 25.38 -15.43
N GLU A 26 8.94 26.59 -15.96
CA GLU A 26 9.98 26.91 -16.93
C GLU A 26 11.39 26.67 -16.39
N SER A 27 11.64 27.07 -15.13
CA SER A 27 12.92 26.82 -14.47
C SER A 27 13.20 25.33 -14.34
N ALA A 28 12.20 24.53 -13.98
CA ALA A 28 12.33 23.08 -13.91
C ALA A 28 12.57 22.45 -15.30
N ALA A 29 11.94 22.97 -16.35
CA ALA A 29 12.14 22.52 -17.72
C ALA A 29 13.56 22.81 -18.26
N ARG A 30 14.21 23.85 -17.76
CA ARG A 30 15.60 24.22 -18.14
C ARG A 30 16.68 23.40 -17.43
N ILE A 31 16.34 22.52 -16.48
CA ILE A 31 17.32 21.61 -15.86
C ILE A 31 17.90 20.72 -16.94
N ALA A 32 19.23 20.71 -17.06
CA ALA A 32 19.92 19.93 -18.08
C ALA A 32 19.71 18.43 -17.91
N ASP A 33 19.51 17.70 -19.01
CA ASP A 33 19.31 16.25 -19.01
C ASP A 33 20.62 15.46 -19.09
N TYR A 34 21.75 16.16 -19.28
CA TYR A 34 23.06 15.54 -19.46
C TYR A 34 24.00 15.89 -18.32
N GLY A 35 24.57 14.85 -17.73
CA GLY A 35 25.64 14.92 -16.73
C GLY A 35 27.00 14.60 -17.38
N VAL A 36 28.02 14.52 -16.54
CA VAL A 36 29.41 14.21 -16.95
C VAL A 36 29.53 12.75 -17.41
N ASP A 37 28.63 11.87 -16.96
CA ASP A 37 28.55 10.44 -17.31
C ASP A 37 27.08 9.99 -17.49
N GLU A 38 26.91 8.75 -17.97
CA GLU A 38 25.60 8.16 -18.27
C GLU A 38 24.71 7.99 -17.01
N LEU A 39 25.32 7.73 -15.86
CA LEU A 39 24.64 7.57 -14.57
C LEU A 39 24.13 8.90 -14.02
N SER A 40 24.94 9.97 -14.15
CA SER A 40 24.54 11.32 -13.72
C SER A 40 23.50 11.91 -14.67
N SER A 41 23.57 11.63 -15.98
CA SER A 41 22.55 12.02 -16.97
C SER A 41 21.19 11.37 -16.67
N TYR A 42 21.17 10.05 -16.37
CA TYR A 42 19.95 9.35 -15.95
C TYR A 42 19.37 9.92 -14.66
N GLY A 43 20.24 10.25 -13.68
CA GLY A 43 19.83 10.86 -12.40
C GLY A 43 19.20 12.24 -12.58
N LEU A 44 19.81 13.10 -13.40
CA LEU A 44 19.31 14.45 -13.68
C LEU A 44 18.01 14.42 -14.47
N GLY A 45 17.89 13.57 -15.50
CA GLY A 45 16.68 13.40 -16.28
C GLY A 45 15.50 12.92 -15.41
N ARG A 46 15.74 11.98 -14.49
CA ARG A 46 14.73 11.52 -13.53
C ARG A 46 14.32 12.63 -12.55
N MET A 47 15.28 13.39 -12.03
CA MET A 47 15.00 14.53 -11.15
C MET A 47 14.15 15.61 -11.83
N ARG A 48 14.50 15.93 -13.10
CA ARG A 48 13.73 16.88 -13.92
C ARG A 48 12.31 16.38 -14.15
N ALA A 49 12.15 15.12 -14.57
CA ALA A 49 10.83 14.54 -14.80
C ALA A 49 9.96 14.56 -13.52
N GLN A 50 10.53 14.21 -12.36
CA GLN A 50 9.85 14.27 -11.08
C GLN A 50 9.46 15.71 -10.70
N ARG A 51 10.36 16.69 -10.92
CA ARG A 51 10.07 18.08 -10.59
C ARG A 51 9.01 18.68 -11.52
N LEU A 52 9.05 18.35 -12.80
CA LEU A 52 8.01 18.75 -13.75
C LEU A 52 6.66 18.12 -13.40
N ALA A 53 6.63 16.84 -13.06
CA ALA A 53 5.41 16.17 -12.62
C ALA A 53 4.83 16.79 -11.34
N ALA A 54 5.68 17.12 -10.36
CA ALA A 54 5.28 17.78 -9.13
C ALA A 54 4.73 19.20 -9.36
N LEU A 55 5.19 19.89 -10.40
CA LEU A 55 4.75 21.24 -10.79
C LEU A 55 3.68 21.22 -11.88
N ALA A 56 3.32 20.05 -12.44
CA ALA A 56 2.32 19.96 -13.52
C ALA A 56 0.99 20.55 -13.04
N ALA A 57 0.60 21.66 -13.62
CA ALA A 57 -0.66 22.31 -13.31
C ALA A 57 -1.82 21.47 -13.86
N ASP A 58 -2.84 21.28 -13.03
CA ASP A 58 -4.17 20.98 -13.54
C ASP A 58 -4.76 22.33 -14.00
N PRO A 59 -5.10 22.50 -15.27
CA PRO A 59 -5.64 23.77 -15.78
C PRO A 59 -6.90 24.22 -15.06
N ASP A 60 -7.65 23.28 -14.51
CA ASP A 60 -8.92 23.53 -13.80
C ASP A 60 -8.74 23.70 -12.28
N ALA A 61 -7.53 23.50 -11.75
CA ALA A 61 -7.25 23.59 -10.32
C ALA A 61 -6.48 24.89 -9.98
N PRO A 62 -7.08 25.79 -9.19
CA PRO A 62 -6.41 27.03 -8.79
C PRO A 62 -5.17 26.76 -7.94
N PRO A 63 -4.13 27.64 -7.97
CA PRO A 63 -2.93 27.52 -7.16
C PRO A 63 -3.19 27.37 -5.65
N PHE A 64 -4.20 28.05 -5.12
CA PHE A 64 -4.62 27.95 -3.72
C PHE A 64 -6.14 27.81 -3.59
N PHE A 65 -6.60 27.34 -2.43
CA PHE A 65 -8.01 27.09 -2.11
C PHE A 65 -8.43 27.69 -0.76
N GLY A 66 -7.48 28.16 0.02
CA GLY A 66 -7.72 28.71 1.33
C GLY A 66 -6.65 29.69 1.77
N ARG A 67 -6.96 30.47 2.83
CA ARG A 67 -6.06 31.42 3.46
C ARG A 67 -6.23 31.38 4.97
N THR A 68 -5.12 31.57 5.69
CA THR A 68 -5.14 31.83 7.14
C THR A 68 -4.41 33.12 7.44
N ASP A 69 -5.04 33.99 8.27
CA ASP A 69 -4.40 35.15 8.88
C ASP A 69 -4.03 34.75 10.31
N ARG A 70 -2.76 34.90 10.67
CA ARG A 70 -2.19 34.44 11.92
C ARG A 70 -1.53 35.54 12.70
N ASP A 71 -1.42 35.37 14.02
CA ASP A 71 -0.60 36.25 14.84
C ASP A 71 0.89 36.01 14.49
N ALA A 72 1.57 37.05 14.02
CA ALA A 72 2.98 36.97 13.70
C ALA A 72 3.85 37.01 14.96
N GLU A 73 4.95 36.26 15.02
CA GLU A 73 5.87 36.17 16.17
C GLU A 73 6.43 37.54 16.59
N ARG A 74 6.60 38.48 15.65
CA ARG A 74 7.12 39.84 15.87
C ARG A 74 6.04 40.90 16.01
N GLY A 75 4.78 40.50 16.18
CA GLY A 75 3.61 41.36 16.16
C GLY A 75 3.12 41.65 14.74
N GLY A 76 1.79 41.87 14.61
CA GLY A 76 1.13 42.03 13.33
C GLY A 76 0.39 40.78 12.88
N VAL A 77 0.02 40.75 11.60
CA VAL A 77 -0.70 39.63 10.98
C VAL A 77 0.13 39.05 9.85
N GLU A 78 0.36 37.78 9.89
CA GLU A 78 0.94 37.01 8.80
C GLU A 78 -0.18 36.35 7.99
N VAL A 79 -0.16 36.54 6.67
CA VAL A 79 -1.15 35.99 5.74
C VAL A 79 -0.53 34.83 4.98
N LEU A 80 -1.15 33.65 5.04
CA LEU A 80 -0.68 32.44 4.35
C LEU A 80 -1.78 31.89 3.44
N HIS A 81 -1.53 31.85 2.14
CA HIS A 81 -2.39 31.16 1.18
C HIS A 81 -2.03 29.68 1.13
N ILE A 82 -3.02 28.80 1.23
CA ILE A 82 -2.86 27.35 1.29
C ILE A 82 -3.31 26.74 -0.04
N GLY A 83 -2.44 25.97 -0.64
CA GLY A 83 -2.68 25.34 -1.94
C GLY A 83 -2.18 23.91 -2.05
N ARG A 84 -2.31 23.35 -3.24
CA ARG A 84 -1.90 21.96 -3.54
C ARG A 84 -0.41 21.79 -3.63
N ARG A 85 0.33 22.89 -3.90
CA ARG A 85 1.77 22.93 -4.11
C ARG A 85 2.38 24.16 -3.46
N HIS A 86 3.64 24.05 -3.11
CA HIS A 86 4.41 25.21 -2.69
C HIS A 86 4.78 26.07 -3.91
N VAL A 87 4.36 27.35 -3.91
CA VAL A 87 4.73 28.33 -4.91
C VAL A 87 5.53 29.44 -4.22
N ARG A 88 6.63 29.83 -4.83
CA ARG A 88 7.53 30.88 -4.35
C ARG A 88 7.86 31.87 -5.47
N ASP A 89 8.13 33.09 -5.10
CA ASP A 89 8.62 34.09 -6.02
C ASP A 89 10.12 33.91 -6.37
N GLN A 90 10.67 34.80 -7.18
CA GLN A 90 12.08 34.79 -7.59
C GLN A 90 13.06 35.05 -6.42
N ARG A 91 12.61 35.67 -5.33
CA ARG A 91 13.39 35.92 -4.11
C ARG A 91 13.39 34.73 -3.17
N GLY A 92 12.48 33.77 -3.41
CA GLY A 92 12.28 32.58 -2.58
C GLY A 92 11.20 32.75 -1.52
N ASP A 93 10.49 33.90 -1.52
CA ASP A 93 9.40 34.14 -0.58
C ASP A 93 8.18 33.29 -0.94
N PRO A 94 7.50 32.67 0.05
CA PRO A 94 6.36 31.79 -0.20
C PRO A 94 5.12 32.59 -0.61
N ILE A 95 4.62 32.34 -1.82
CA ILE A 95 3.36 32.90 -2.35
C ILE A 95 2.20 31.98 -2.01
N VAL A 96 2.40 30.63 -2.10
CA VAL A 96 1.43 29.61 -1.70
C VAL A 96 2.16 28.55 -0.88
N ILE A 97 1.59 28.20 0.26
CA ILE A 97 2.07 27.13 1.14
C ILE A 97 1.41 25.82 0.73
N ASP A 98 2.21 24.78 0.60
CA ASP A 98 1.72 23.42 0.36
C ASP A 98 0.86 22.94 1.55
N TRP A 99 -0.30 22.37 1.26
CA TRP A 99 -1.22 21.85 2.27
C TRP A 99 -0.60 20.80 3.20
N ARG A 100 0.43 20.07 2.73
CA ARG A 100 1.16 19.06 3.50
C ARG A 100 2.10 19.65 4.55
N ALA A 101 2.51 20.91 4.37
CA ALA A 101 3.41 21.57 5.30
C ALA A 101 2.81 21.63 6.73
N PRO A 102 3.64 21.50 7.78
CA PRO A 102 3.14 21.54 9.17
C PRO A 102 2.32 22.79 9.50
N ILE A 103 2.73 23.94 8.95
CA ILE A 103 2.03 25.24 9.18
C ILE A 103 0.62 25.26 8.59
N ALA A 104 0.38 24.54 7.48
CA ALA A 104 -0.92 24.44 6.83
C ALA A 104 -1.94 23.62 7.64
N ARG A 105 -1.49 22.82 8.64
CA ARG A 105 -2.38 22.04 9.52
C ARG A 105 -3.41 22.91 10.21
N ALA A 106 -3.05 24.14 10.57
CA ALA A 106 -3.96 25.07 11.24
C ALA A 106 -5.19 25.45 10.39
N PHE A 107 -5.06 25.43 9.05
CA PHE A 107 -6.21 25.64 8.15
C PHE A 107 -7.31 24.59 8.36
N TYR A 108 -6.95 23.33 8.63
CA TYR A 108 -7.90 22.23 8.83
C TYR A 108 -8.38 22.09 10.26
N ARG A 109 -7.50 22.38 11.22
CA ARG A 109 -7.69 22.01 12.63
C ARG A 109 -8.07 23.15 13.56
N ALA A 110 -7.74 24.39 13.20
CA ALA A 110 -8.02 25.53 14.07
C ALA A 110 -9.53 25.66 14.37
N THR A 111 -9.85 25.85 15.64
CA THR A 111 -11.19 26.07 16.16
C THR A 111 -11.20 27.29 17.04
N PRO A 112 -12.36 27.89 17.39
CA PRO A 112 -12.42 28.98 18.34
C PRO A 112 -11.83 28.66 19.72
N SER A 113 -11.90 27.38 20.15
CA SER A 113 -11.34 26.94 21.43
C SER A 113 -9.84 26.65 21.35
N ASP A 114 -9.33 26.24 20.18
CA ASP A 114 -7.90 26.05 19.91
C ASP A 114 -7.57 26.63 18.54
N ARG A 115 -7.20 27.91 18.54
CA ARG A 115 -6.96 28.70 17.32
C ARG A 115 -5.65 28.33 16.61
N MET A 116 -4.73 27.62 17.22
CA MET A 116 -3.42 27.32 16.68
C MET A 116 -2.71 28.56 16.07
N GLY A 117 -2.94 29.75 16.65
CA GLY A 117 -2.44 31.04 16.16
C GLY A 117 -3.25 31.67 15.02
N VAL A 118 -4.29 31.05 14.52
CA VAL A 118 -5.15 31.58 13.44
C VAL A 118 -6.20 32.54 14.01
N ARG A 119 -6.31 33.73 13.40
CA ARG A 119 -7.34 34.73 13.68
C ARG A 119 -8.53 34.61 12.73
N LEU A 120 -8.20 34.49 11.42
CA LEU A 120 -9.16 34.35 10.34
C LEU A 120 -8.79 33.16 9.48
N ARG A 121 -9.78 32.36 9.16
CA ARG A 121 -9.70 31.34 8.11
C ARG A 121 -10.63 31.71 6.99
N ARG A 122 -10.10 31.83 5.75
CA ARG A 122 -10.84 32.13 4.53
C ARG A 122 -10.85 30.94 3.61
N ARG A 123 -12.02 30.59 3.10
CA ARG A 123 -12.22 29.60 2.04
C ARG A 123 -12.59 30.31 0.75
N PHE A 124 -12.12 29.81 -0.37
CA PHE A 124 -12.37 30.41 -1.68
C PHE A 124 -13.28 29.53 -2.53
N GLY A 125 -14.23 30.19 -3.23
CA GLY A 125 -15.09 29.57 -4.23
C GLY A 125 -14.61 29.89 -5.64
N PHE A 126 -14.43 28.85 -6.47
CA PHE A 126 -13.96 28.98 -7.84
C PHE A 126 -15.01 28.45 -8.82
N HIS A 127 -15.15 29.15 -9.96
CA HIS A 127 -15.96 28.71 -11.07
C HIS A 127 -15.16 28.85 -12.37
N ASN A 128 -14.92 27.74 -13.09
CA ASN A 128 -14.10 27.69 -14.31
C ASN A 128 -12.70 28.32 -14.15
N GLY A 129 -12.05 28.07 -13.01
CA GLY A 129 -10.73 28.63 -12.70
C GLY A 129 -10.73 30.09 -12.17
N GLU A 130 -11.85 30.79 -12.24
CA GLU A 130 -11.97 32.17 -11.72
C GLU A 130 -12.44 32.17 -10.26
N LEU A 131 -11.82 33.04 -9.45
CA LEU A 131 -12.22 33.29 -8.06
C LEU A 131 -13.52 34.10 -8.04
N THR A 132 -14.60 33.46 -7.58
CA THR A 132 -15.96 34.06 -7.62
C THR A 132 -16.47 34.50 -6.26
N SER A 133 -16.05 33.84 -5.18
CA SER A 133 -16.55 34.08 -3.83
C SER A 133 -15.54 33.67 -2.76
N TYR A 134 -15.78 34.11 -1.53
CA TYR A 134 -15.04 33.65 -0.35
C TYR A 134 -15.96 33.57 0.87
N GLU A 135 -15.55 32.82 1.87
CA GLU A 135 -16.19 32.75 3.20
C GLU A 135 -15.14 32.93 4.28
N ASP A 136 -15.40 33.80 5.23
CA ASP A 136 -14.55 34.10 6.37
C ASP A 136 -15.08 33.47 7.65
N GLU A 137 -14.17 32.81 8.40
CA GLU A 137 -14.40 32.34 9.76
C GLU A 137 -13.46 33.12 10.71
N HIS A 138 -14.01 34.06 11.50
CA HIS A 138 -13.25 34.82 12.48
C HIS A 138 -13.11 34.02 13.78
N LEU A 139 -12.08 33.16 13.85
CA LEU A 139 -11.82 32.30 15.00
C LEU A 139 -11.49 33.10 16.27
N ASP A 140 -10.93 34.31 16.14
CA ASP A 140 -10.67 35.23 17.23
C ASP A 140 -11.94 35.85 17.84
N ARG A 141 -13.07 35.78 17.11
CA ARG A 141 -14.40 36.23 17.56
C ARG A 141 -15.32 35.05 17.93
N GLY A 142 -14.82 33.83 17.91
CA GLY A 142 -15.61 32.64 18.23
C GLY A 142 -16.46 32.11 17.06
N GLU A 143 -16.23 32.59 15.84
CA GLU A 143 -16.96 32.14 14.65
C GLU A 143 -16.34 30.84 14.11
N ALA A 144 -17.17 29.82 13.89
CA ALA A 144 -16.81 28.59 13.19
C ALA A 144 -17.98 28.12 12.35
N LEU A 145 -17.83 28.15 11.04
CA LEU A 145 -18.85 27.66 10.11
C LEU A 145 -18.84 26.13 10.03
N GLY A 146 -17.67 25.50 10.04
CA GLY A 146 -17.55 24.07 9.90
C GLY A 146 -18.35 23.54 8.70
N LEU A 147 -19.19 22.53 8.91
CA LEU A 147 -20.08 21.99 7.88
C LEU A 147 -21.26 22.92 7.49
N LYS A 148 -21.43 24.06 8.15
CA LYS A 148 -22.40 25.10 7.77
C LYS A 148 -21.87 26.00 6.66
N SER A 149 -20.58 25.95 6.33
CA SER A 149 -20.01 26.70 5.21
C SER A 149 -20.71 26.31 3.91
N ASP A 150 -21.25 27.30 3.20
CA ASP A 150 -21.93 27.06 1.92
C ASP A 150 -20.93 26.70 0.83
N LEU A 151 -19.74 27.30 0.82
CA LEU A 151 -18.66 26.95 -0.12
C LEU A 151 -18.18 25.51 0.09
N LEU A 152 -17.99 25.11 1.35
CA LEU A 152 -17.60 23.72 1.65
C LEU A 152 -18.68 22.74 1.20
N ARG A 153 -19.95 23.07 1.44
CA ARG A 153 -21.09 22.24 1.04
C ARG A 153 -21.22 22.14 -0.48
N GLN A 154 -21.11 23.27 -1.18
CA GLN A 154 -21.12 23.30 -2.65
C GLN A 154 -19.99 22.47 -3.25
N GLU A 155 -18.78 22.52 -2.71
CA GLU A 155 -17.67 21.69 -3.19
C GLU A 155 -17.88 20.20 -2.91
N ILE A 156 -18.45 19.85 -1.75
CA ILE A 156 -18.82 18.46 -1.41
C ILE A 156 -19.95 17.93 -2.32
N GLU A 157 -20.95 18.77 -2.64
CA GLU A 157 -22.14 18.42 -3.43
C GLU A 157 -21.90 18.52 -4.94
N ARG A 158 -20.81 19.12 -5.37
CA ARG A 158 -20.49 19.32 -6.79
C ARG A 158 -20.55 18.00 -7.57
N PRO A 159 -21.28 17.95 -8.71
CA PRO A 159 -21.39 16.74 -9.51
C PRO A 159 -20.02 16.17 -9.90
N ARG A 160 -19.81 14.90 -9.63
CA ARG A 160 -18.54 14.21 -9.94
C ARG A 160 -18.68 13.51 -11.29
N VAL A 161 -18.41 14.26 -12.35
CA VAL A 161 -18.31 13.72 -13.72
C VAL A 161 -16.82 13.57 -14.03
N GLY A 162 -16.40 12.35 -14.43
CA GLY A 162 -14.99 12.08 -14.76
C GLY A 162 -14.21 11.41 -13.61
N PRO A 163 -12.85 11.52 -13.62
CA PRO A 163 -11.98 10.88 -12.64
C PRO A 163 -12.18 11.43 -11.23
N MET A 164 -11.62 10.74 -10.25
CA MET A 164 -11.67 11.16 -8.86
C MET A 164 -10.98 12.53 -8.71
N ARG A 165 -11.61 13.44 -7.99
CA ARG A 165 -11.00 14.71 -7.58
C ARG A 165 -10.34 14.57 -6.22
N ASP A 166 -9.30 15.37 -5.99
CA ASP A 166 -8.73 15.50 -4.66
C ASP A 166 -9.71 16.16 -3.69
N ILE A 167 -9.53 15.90 -2.41
CA ILE A 167 -10.35 16.49 -1.34
C ILE A 167 -9.58 17.50 -0.49
N VAL A 168 -8.46 18.02 -0.98
CA VAL A 168 -7.56 18.88 -0.19
C VAL A 168 -8.29 20.08 0.40
N ALA A 169 -9.19 20.71 -0.36
CA ALA A 169 -9.97 21.86 0.11
C ALA A 169 -11.07 21.49 1.13
N THR A 170 -11.46 20.21 1.20
CA THR A 170 -12.62 19.71 1.98
C THR A 170 -12.26 18.73 3.09
N ILE A 171 -10.97 18.44 3.31
CA ILE A 171 -10.50 17.57 4.39
C ILE A 171 -11.06 18.08 5.73
N GLN A 172 -11.69 17.18 6.46
CA GLN A 172 -12.23 17.47 7.79
C GLN A 172 -11.18 17.15 8.88
N PRO A 173 -11.33 17.70 10.10
CA PRO A 173 -10.34 17.53 11.17
C PRO A 173 -10.03 16.05 11.52
N ASP A 174 -11.03 15.17 11.53
CA ASP A 174 -10.87 13.73 11.76
C ASP A 174 -10.13 13.03 10.62
N GLN A 175 -10.37 13.45 9.38
CA GLN A 175 -9.65 12.98 8.19
C GLN A 175 -8.19 13.49 8.19
N ASP A 176 -7.94 14.74 8.58
CA ASP A 176 -6.58 15.32 8.66
C ASP A 176 -5.70 14.56 9.64
N ASP A 177 -6.24 14.13 10.78
CA ASP A 177 -5.51 13.29 11.73
C ASP A 177 -5.05 11.96 11.13
N LEU A 178 -5.90 11.33 10.32
CA LEU A 178 -5.58 10.08 9.65
C LEU A 178 -4.56 10.28 8.52
N VAL A 179 -4.71 11.36 7.75
CA VAL A 179 -3.77 11.72 6.67
C VAL A 179 -2.38 11.99 7.23
N ARG A 180 -2.28 12.72 8.34
CA ARG A 180 -1.00 13.16 8.93
C ARG A 180 -0.42 12.22 9.98
N ALA A 181 -1.04 11.06 10.22
CA ALA A 181 -0.46 10.09 11.15
C ALA A 181 0.92 9.62 10.66
N ASP A 182 1.82 9.35 11.60
CA ASP A 182 3.23 9.02 11.34
C ASP A 182 3.40 7.84 10.38
N LEU A 183 4.54 7.81 9.64
CA LEU A 183 4.86 6.74 8.71
C LEU A 183 4.93 5.36 9.41
N ASP A 184 5.42 5.32 10.65
CA ASP A 184 5.57 4.06 11.38
C ASP A 184 4.24 3.56 11.98
N THR A 185 3.15 4.32 11.80
CA THR A 185 1.81 3.97 12.29
C THR A 185 0.99 3.27 11.21
N SER A 186 0.68 1.99 11.43
CA SER A 186 -0.33 1.29 10.63
C SER A 186 -1.74 1.66 11.10
N LEU A 187 -2.63 1.92 10.13
CA LEU A 187 -4.01 2.34 10.37
C LEU A 187 -4.99 1.43 9.63
N CYS A 188 -6.13 1.15 10.28
CA CYS A 188 -7.30 0.58 9.63
C CYS A 188 -8.45 1.60 9.68
N ILE A 189 -8.91 2.04 8.52
CA ILE A 189 -9.98 3.03 8.39
C ILE A 189 -11.25 2.30 8.01
N GLN A 190 -12.13 2.12 9.00
CA GLN A 190 -13.48 1.63 8.81
C GLN A 190 -14.39 2.80 8.44
N GLY A 191 -15.08 2.75 7.31
CA GLY A 191 -15.98 3.82 6.94
C GLY A 191 -17.09 3.35 6.02
N ALA A 192 -18.30 3.84 6.26
CA ALA A 192 -19.46 3.61 5.42
C ALA A 192 -19.29 4.17 3.99
N PRO A 193 -20.21 3.85 3.06
CA PRO A 193 -20.18 4.42 1.71
C PRO A 193 -20.16 5.95 1.74
N GLY A 194 -19.26 6.54 0.95
CA GLY A 194 -19.18 7.99 0.80
C GLY A 194 -18.51 8.77 1.92
N THR A 195 -17.90 8.12 2.90
CA THR A 195 -17.13 8.78 3.99
C THR A 195 -15.75 9.28 3.56
N GLY A 196 -15.31 9.00 2.34
CA GLY A 196 -14.03 9.47 1.81
C GLY A 196 -12.83 8.60 2.14
N LYS A 197 -13.00 7.33 2.57
CA LYS A 197 -11.90 6.39 2.90
C LYS A 197 -10.76 6.40 1.88
N THR A 198 -11.09 6.12 0.61
CA THR A 198 -10.12 6.09 -0.49
C THR A 198 -9.36 7.40 -0.63
N ALA A 199 -10.08 8.54 -0.57
CA ALA A 199 -9.46 9.85 -0.63
C ALA A 199 -8.49 10.06 0.53
N VAL A 200 -8.88 9.74 1.76
CA VAL A 200 -8.00 9.82 2.94
C VAL A 200 -6.74 8.95 2.74
N GLY A 201 -6.89 7.71 2.25
CA GLY A 201 -5.75 6.83 1.99
C GLY A 201 -4.77 7.38 0.95
N LEU A 202 -5.28 7.94 -0.16
CA LEU A 202 -4.45 8.55 -1.21
C LEU A 202 -3.76 9.83 -0.73
N HIS A 203 -4.48 10.70 0.02
CA HIS A 203 -3.90 11.91 0.59
C HIS A 203 -2.85 11.58 1.66
N ARG A 204 -3.05 10.50 2.45
CA ARG A 204 -2.03 10.00 3.36
C ARG A 204 -0.79 9.54 2.61
N ALA A 205 -0.93 8.78 1.52
CA ALA A 205 0.20 8.37 0.69
C ALA A 205 1.00 9.60 0.20
N ALA A 206 0.31 10.62 -0.32
CA ALA A 206 0.94 11.87 -0.76
C ALA A 206 1.60 12.65 0.39
N TYR A 207 0.96 12.71 1.56
CA TYR A 207 1.54 13.32 2.75
C TYR A 207 2.80 12.62 3.23
N LEU A 208 2.80 11.28 3.27
CA LEU A 208 3.96 10.49 3.69
C LEU A 208 5.15 10.66 2.73
N LEU A 209 4.91 10.68 1.42
CA LEU A 209 5.96 10.95 0.42
C LEU A 209 6.56 12.33 0.57
N TYR A 210 5.75 13.33 0.85
CA TYR A 210 6.20 14.70 1.11
C TYR A 210 7.02 14.80 2.40
N THR A 211 6.57 14.15 3.47
CA THR A 211 7.17 14.28 4.82
C THR A 211 8.40 13.40 5.00
N TYR A 212 8.44 12.22 4.36
CA TYR A 212 9.51 11.22 4.52
C TYR A 212 10.20 10.84 3.20
N PRO A 213 10.64 11.80 2.37
CA PRO A 213 11.13 11.51 1.01
C PRO A 213 12.34 10.59 1.01
N GLU A 214 13.26 10.72 1.97
CA GLU A 214 14.48 9.90 2.05
C GLU A 214 14.18 8.42 2.36
N ARG A 215 13.20 8.16 3.23
CA ARG A 215 12.79 6.79 3.59
C ARG A 215 12.02 6.11 2.47
N LEU A 216 11.20 6.86 1.74
CA LEU A 216 10.31 6.35 0.70
C LEU A 216 10.95 6.32 -0.70
N ARG A 217 12.09 7.00 -0.91
CA ARG A 217 12.75 7.10 -2.22
C ARG A 217 13.22 5.75 -2.79
N ARG A 218 13.62 4.79 -1.95
CA ARG A 218 14.19 3.50 -2.39
C ARG A 218 13.16 2.42 -2.65
N SER A 219 12.12 2.33 -1.83
CA SER A 219 11.16 1.22 -1.85
C SER A 219 9.70 1.67 -1.95
N GLY A 220 9.45 2.98 -2.02
CA GLY A 220 8.19 3.58 -2.42
C GLY A 220 6.96 3.30 -1.56
N VAL A 221 5.85 3.73 -2.12
CA VAL A 221 4.48 3.48 -1.65
C VAL A 221 3.77 2.68 -2.74
N LEU A 222 3.05 1.64 -2.36
CA LEU A 222 2.18 0.88 -3.24
C LEU A 222 0.71 1.05 -2.83
N VAL A 223 -0.13 1.39 -3.80
CA VAL A 223 -1.59 1.41 -3.63
C VAL A 223 -2.19 0.15 -4.26
N ILE A 224 -2.95 -0.60 -3.48
CA ILE A 224 -3.63 -1.81 -3.90
C ILE A 224 -5.13 -1.52 -3.94
N GLY A 225 -5.71 -1.59 -5.15
CA GLY A 225 -7.14 -1.38 -5.37
C GLY A 225 -7.88 -2.67 -5.72
N PRO A 226 -9.22 -2.64 -5.68
CA PRO A 226 -10.06 -3.82 -5.93
C PRO A 226 -10.04 -4.30 -7.39
N ASN A 227 -9.86 -3.39 -8.34
CA ASN A 227 -9.85 -3.70 -9.78
C ASN A 227 -9.22 -2.58 -10.61
N ASN A 228 -8.93 -2.87 -11.88
CA ASN A 228 -8.26 -1.93 -12.80
C ASN A 228 -9.12 -0.69 -13.14
N ALA A 229 -10.44 -0.82 -13.18
CA ALA A 229 -11.32 0.33 -13.40
C ALA A 229 -11.22 1.34 -12.25
N PHE A 230 -11.15 0.85 -11.02
CA PHE A 230 -10.91 1.67 -9.84
C PHE A 230 -9.53 2.32 -9.88
N LEU A 231 -8.47 1.56 -10.21
CA LEU A 231 -7.12 2.10 -10.34
C LEU A 231 -7.04 3.23 -11.38
N HIS A 232 -7.69 3.04 -12.54
CA HIS A 232 -7.78 4.08 -13.55
C HIS A 232 -8.53 5.33 -13.06
N TYR A 233 -9.58 5.14 -12.26
CA TYR A 233 -10.35 6.22 -11.66
C TYR A 233 -9.52 7.06 -10.67
N ILE A 234 -8.64 6.44 -9.87
CA ILE A 234 -7.79 7.13 -8.90
C ILE A 234 -6.46 7.62 -9.47
N ALA A 235 -6.06 7.11 -10.65
CA ALA A 235 -4.75 7.40 -11.26
C ALA A 235 -4.46 8.90 -11.47
N GLN A 236 -5.50 9.72 -11.61
CA GLN A 236 -5.37 11.16 -11.82
C GLN A 236 -5.27 11.97 -10.52
N VAL A 237 -5.67 11.39 -9.38
CA VAL A 237 -5.61 12.09 -8.07
C VAL A 237 -4.18 12.30 -7.62
N LEU A 238 -3.32 11.30 -7.77
CA LEU A 238 -1.95 11.35 -7.27
C LEU A 238 -1.08 12.43 -7.95
N PRO A 239 -1.11 12.59 -9.28
CA PRO A 239 -0.46 13.72 -9.94
C PRO A 239 -1.02 15.09 -9.50
N ALA A 240 -2.35 15.20 -9.28
CA ALA A 240 -2.98 16.41 -8.77
C ALA A 240 -2.48 16.77 -7.36
N LEU A 241 -2.09 15.78 -6.56
CA LEU A 241 -1.47 15.95 -5.25
C LEU A 241 0.05 16.20 -5.31
N GLY A 242 0.63 16.29 -6.51
CA GLY A 242 2.07 16.53 -6.70
C GLY A 242 2.94 15.28 -6.67
N GLU A 243 2.36 14.06 -6.73
CA GLU A 243 3.09 12.81 -6.58
C GLU A 243 2.99 11.94 -7.84
N GLY A 244 4.09 11.82 -8.57
CA GLY A 244 4.19 11.00 -9.80
C GLY A 244 4.80 9.62 -9.63
N GLY A 245 5.16 9.21 -8.41
CA GLY A 245 5.97 8.00 -8.14
C GLY A 245 5.27 6.89 -7.35
N ILE A 246 3.95 6.93 -7.19
CA ILE A 246 3.18 5.92 -6.46
C ILE A 246 2.79 4.79 -7.43
N GLU A 247 3.25 3.57 -7.11
CA GLU A 247 2.83 2.39 -7.86
C GLU A 247 1.41 1.99 -7.48
N GLN A 248 0.64 1.51 -8.47
CA GLN A 248 -0.74 1.09 -8.29
C GLN A 248 -0.95 -0.27 -8.94
N THR A 249 -1.63 -1.17 -8.22
CA THR A 249 -1.90 -2.53 -8.71
C THR A 249 -3.15 -3.11 -8.07
N THR A 250 -3.63 -4.23 -8.60
CA THR A 250 -4.61 -5.10 -7.93
C THR A 250 -3.89 -6.26 -7.24
N VAL A 251 -4.56 -6.93 -6.27
CA VAL A 251 -3.99 -8.13 -5.66
C VAL A 251 -3.74 -9.22 -6.71
N ASP A 252 -4.64 -9.37 -7.67
CA ASP A 252 -4.51 -10.39 -8.72
C ASP A 252 -3.31 -10.16 -9.64
N GLU A 253 -2.99 -8.91 -9.95
CA GLU A 253 -1.77 -8.56 -10.70
C GLU A 253 -0.51 -8.72 -9.87
N LEU A 254 -0.58 -8.33 -8.61
CA LEU A 254 0.52 -8.41 -7.65
C LEU A 254 1.03 -9.85 -7.47
N VAL A 255 0.14 -10.84 -7.50
CA VAL A 255 0.46 -12.27 -7.30
C VAL A 255 0.60 -13.06 -8.60
N ARG A 256 0.60 -12.39 -9.76
CA ARG A 256 0.59 -13.05 -11.07
C ARG A 256 1.96 -13.58 -11.48
N HIS A 257 2.35 -14.71 -10.94
CA HIS A 257 3.58 -15.42 -11.33
C HIS A 257 3.38 -16.36 -12.53
N VAL A 258 2.12 -16.73 -12.82
CA VAL A 258 1.72 -17.61 -13.91
C VAL A 258 0.46 -17.09 -14.61
N PRO A 259 0.22 -17.44 -15.89
CA PRO A 259 -1.01 -17.02 -16.57
C PRO A 259 -2.22 -17.75 -15.99
N VAL A 260 -3.27 -16.99 -15.64
CA VAL A 260 -4.58 -17.52 -15.24
C VAL A 260 -5.33 -18.00 -16.50
N ARG A 261 -5.81 -19.26 -16.51
CA ARG A 261 -6.46 -19.90 -17.66
C ARG A 261 -7.71 -20.71 -17.30
N ALA A 262 -8.11 -20.70 -16.03
CA ALA A 262 -9.28 -21.41 -15.54
C ALA A 262 -10.02 -20.59 -14.49
N THR A 263 -11.28 -20.95 -14.30
CA THR A 263 -12.13 -20.57 -13.16
C THR A 263 -12.43 -21.82 -12.32
N GLU A 264 -12.83 -21.63 -11.09
CA GLU A 264 -13.15 -22.72 -10.16
C GLU A 264 -14.43 -22.43 -9.38
N ALA A 265 -14.98 -23.44 -8.73
CA ALA A 265 -16.13 -23.29 -7.84
C ALA A 265 -15.78 -22.42 -6.62
N ALA A 266 -16.73 -21.62 -6.16
CA ALA A 266 -16.53 -20.71 -5.04
C ALA A 266 -16.03 -21.42 -3.77
N ALA A 267 -16.50 -22.63 -3.49
CA ALA A 267 -16.05 -23.43 -2.35
C ALA A 267 -14.56 -23.78 -2.42
N VAL A 268 -14.05 -24.10 -3.63
CA VAL A 268 -12.62 -24.41 -3.84
C VAL A 268 -11.78 -23.14 -3.71
N ALA A 269 -12.24 -22.03 -4.28
CA ALA A 269 -11.58 -20.73 -4.14
C ALA A 269 -11.51 -20.30 -2.66
N THR A 270 -12.59 -20.51 -1.88
CA THR A 270 -12.63 -20.25 -0.44
C THR A 270 -11.61 -21.10 0.31
N LEU A 271 -11.54 -22.39 0.01
CA LEU A 271 -10.55 -23.30 0.62
C LEU A 271 -9.11 -22.87 0.31
N LYS A 272 -8.81 -22.54 -0.95
CA LYS A 272 -7.49 -22.04 -1.37
C LYS A 272 -7.16 -20.68 -0.73
N GLY A 273 -8.16 -19.84 -0.46
CA GLY A 273 -8.03 -18.56 0.24
C GLY A 273 -7.85 -18.67 1.76
N ASP A 274 -8.09 -19.85 2.35
CA ASP A 274 -8.00 -20.08 3.81
C ASP A 274 -6.55 -20.03 4.29
N ALA A 275 -6.32 -19.39 5.45
CA ALA A 275 -5.00 -19.27 6.07
C ALA A 275 -4.32 -20.62 6.34
N ARG A 276 -5.09 -21.71 6.53
CA ARG A 276 -4.58 -23.07 6.74
C ARG A 276 -3.72 -23.54 5.56
N MET A 277 -3.95 -23.01 4.35
CA MET A 277 -3.14 -23.36 3.18
C MET A 277 -1.68 -22.96 3.34
N ALA A 278 -1.37 -21.91 4.08
CA ALA A 278 0.02 -21.52 4.36
C ALA A 278 0.81 -22.63 5.08
N ASP A 279 0.16 -23.32 6.04
CA ASP A 279 0.79 -24.44 6.74
C ASP A 279 0.97 -25.67 5.83
N VAL A 280 -0.01 -25.95 4.96
CA VAL A 280 0.09 -27.02 3.96
C VAL A 280 1.26 -26.76 3.02
N LEU A 281 1.38 -25.56 2.47
CA LEU A 281 2.46 -25.17 1.56
C LEU A 281 3.83 -25.22 2.25
N ARG A 282 3.92 -24.70 3.49
CA ARG A 282 5.16 -24.76 4.28
C ARG A 282 5.62 -26.20 4.52
N ARG A 283 4.70 -27.12 4.85
CA ARG A 283 5.01 -28.55 5.01
C ARG A 283 5.42 -29.17 3.66
N ALA A 284 4.77 -28.80 2.57
CA ALA A 284 5.15 -29.24 1.24
C ALA A 284 6.60 -28.84 0.91
N VAL A 285 7.00 -27.60 1.17
CA VAL A 285 8.40 -27.14 1.01
C VAL A 285 9.34 -27.95 1.91
N LEU A 286 9.07 -28.01 3.21
CA LEU A 286 9.96 -28.68 4.20
C LEU A 286 10.05 -30.19 4.03
N SER A 287 9.10 -30.83 3.36
CA SER A 287 9.12 -32.27 3.06
C SER A 287 10.24 -32.68 2.10
N HIS A 288 10.84 -31.71 1.40
CA HIS A 288 11.94 -31.93 0.48
C HIS A 288 13.31 -31.87 1.17
N VAL A 289 13.37 -31.55 2.47
CA VAL A 289 14.62 -31.62 3.24
C VAL A 289 14.99 -33.09 3.50
N ALA A 290 16.07 -33.53 2.91
CA ALA A 290 16.59 -34.88 3.14
C ALA A 290 17.62 -34.89 4.28
N ARG A 291 17.68 -36.04 4.98
CA ARG A 291 18.66 -36.22 6.05
C ARG A 291 19.98 -36.72 5.48
N PRO A 292 21.13 -36.10 5.84
CA PRO A 292 22.45 -36.64 5.44
C PRO A 292 22.65 -38.08 5.94
N THR A 293 23.19 -38.93 5.09
CA THR A 293 23.40 -40.40 5.37
C THR A 293 24.86 -40.81 5.32
N GLY A 294 25.80 -39.88 5.42
CA GLY A 294 27.23 -40.18 5.43
C GLY A 294 28.07 -38.91 5.47
N ASP A 295 29.36 -39.10 5.52
CA ASP A 295 30.31 -37.98 5.53
C ASP A 295 30.46 -37.37 4.14
N LEU A 296 30.68 -36.03 4.09
CA LEU A 296 31.02 -35.35 2.86
C LEU A 296 32.53 -35.21 2.72
N LEU A 297 33.05 -35.66 1.57
CA LEU A 297 34.45 -35.53 1.20
C LEU A 297 34.61 -34.41 0.15
N ILE A 298 35.38 -33.38 0.49
CA ILE A 298 35.69 -32.27 -0.40
C ILE A 298 37.17 -32.33 -0.79
N ILE A 299 37.46 -32.36 -2.10
CA ILE A 299 38.82 -32.42 -2.62
C ILE A 299 39.23 -31.04 -3.11
N LYS A 300 40.40 -30.56 -2.65
CA LYS A 300 41.02 -29.32 -3.12
C LYS A 300 42.51 -29.54 -3.39
N GLY A 301 42.87 -29.57 -4.67
CA GLY A 301 44.21 -29.99 -5.11
C GLY A 301 44.45 -31.45 -4.74
N THR A 302 45.54 -31.76 -4.06
CA THR A 302 45.91 -33.11 -3.57
C THR A 302 45.33 -33.43 -2.19
N ARG A 303 44.70 -32.47 -1.51
CA ARG A 303 44.19 -32.66 -0.15
C ARG A 303 42.71 -33.03 -0.15
N ARG A 304 42.34 -33.85 0.85
CA ARG A 304 40.96 -34.29 1.10
C ARG A 304 40.50 -33.76 2.44
N PHE A 305 39.33 -33.11 2.46
CA PHE A 305 38.69 -32.54 3.66
C PHE A 305 37.41 -33.29 3.92
N ARG A 306 37.23 -33.78 5.14
CA ARG A 306 36.06 -34.58 5.54
C ARG A 306 35.17 -33.75 6.46
N VAL A 307 33.89 -33.65 6.14
CA VAL A 307 32.86 -33.10 7.05
C VAL A 307 32.03 -34.30 7.53
N ALA A 308 32.09 -34.58 8.82
CA ALA A 308 31.44 -35.73 9.42
C ALA A 308 29.91 -35.61 9.40
N GLU A 309 29.21 -36.73 9.22
CA GLU A 309 27.76 -36.83 9.10
C GLU A 309 27.01 -36.09 10.24
N HIS A 310 27.45 -36.23 11.48
CA HIS A 310 26.79 -35.56 12.62
C HIS A 310 26.84 -34.02 12.53
N ARG A 311 27.90 -33.45 11.93
CA ARG A 311 28.00 -32.02 11.65
C ARG A 311 27.07 -31.60 10.52
N LEU A 312 27.03 -32.40 9.46
CA LEU A 312 26.13 -32.22 8.32
C LEU A 312 24.65 -32.19 8.78
N ARG A 313 24.26 -33.18 9.60
CA ARG A 313 22.93 -33.23 10.21
C ARG A 313 22.61 -31.98 11.02
N ARG A 314 23.56 -31.57 11.85
CA ARG A 314 23.39 -30.32 12.65
C ARG A 314 23.18 -29.09 11.77
N TYR A 315 23.90 -28.95 10.65
CA TYR A 315 23.72 -27.81 9.73
C TYR A 315 22.35 -27.83 9.08
N VAL A 316 21.90 -28.98 8.60
CA VAL A 316 20.56 -29.15 8.00
C VAL A 316 19.46 -28.87 9.04
N ASP A 317 19.57 -29.41 10.24
CA ASP A 317 18.60 -29.20 11.32
C ASP A 317 18.55 -27.72 11.75
N ASN A 318 19.69 -27.05 11.83
CA ASN A 318 19.76 -25.62 12.15
C ASN A 318 19.12 -24.77 11.03
N ALA A 319 19.40 -25.07 9.76
CA ALA A 319 18.77 -24.39 8.62
C ALA A 319 17.24 -24.58 8.63
N ARG A 320 16.76 -25.80 8.95
CA ARG A 320 15.32 -26.10 9.03
C ARG A 320 14.61 -25.34 10.15
N ARG A 321 15.28 -25.09 11.28
CA ARG A 321 14.72 -24.37 12.44
C ARG A 321 14.81 -22.85 12.31
N ALA A 322 15.68 -22.35 11.45
CA ALA A 322 16.00 -20.92 11.38
C ALA A 322 14.91 -20.06 10.76
N ASP A 323 13.82 -20.64 10.26
CA ASP A 323 12.69 -19.96 9.61
C ASP A 323 13.12 -18.91 8.55
N ILE A 324 14.12 -19.28 7.75
CA ILE A 324 14.67 -18.46 6.67
C ILE A 324 14.18 -18.97 5.31
N ARG A 325 14.29 -18.12 4.28
CA ARG A 325 13.94 -18.48 2.91
C ARG A 325 14.73 -19.70 2.44
N TRP A 326 14.10 -20.52 1.60
CA TRP A 326 14.68 -21.77 1.09
C TRP A 326 16.02 -21.55 0.37
N SER A 327 16.10 -20.56 -0.52
CA SER A 327 17.34 -20.19 -1.22
C SER A 327 18.43 -19.69 -0.27
N THR A 328 18.06 -18.92 0.75
CA THR A 328 18.97 -18.45 1.80
C THR A 328 19.52 -19.63 2.62
N ALA A 329 18.68 -20.62 2.95
CA ALA A 329 19.12 -21.83 3.64
C ALA A 329 20.13 -22.63 2.81
N ARG A 330 19.90 -22.77 1.49
CA ARG A 330 20.84 -23.41 0.55
C ARG A 330 22.19 -22.72 0.55
N GLU A 331 22.19 -21.39 0.44
CA GLU A 331 23.44 -20.64 0.43
C GLU A 331 24.15 -20.72 1.79
N ARG A 332 23.42 -20.62 2.89
CA ARG A 332 23.98 -20.79 4.24
C ARG A 332 24.62 -22.16 4.45
N LEU A 333 24.01 -23.23 3.93
CA LEU A 333 24.61 -24.57 3.97
C LEU A 333 25.93 -24.63 3.19
N ARG A 334 26.00 -24.03 1.99
CA ARG A 334 27.23 -23.95 1.19
C ARG A 334 28.35 -23.21 1.95
N GLN A 335 28.02 -22.08 2.55
CA GLN A 335 28.99 -21.28 3.32
C GLN A 335 29.47 -22.02 4.57
N GLN A 336 28.59 -22.70 5.30
CA GLN A 336 28.97 -23.49 6.48
C GLN A 336 29.92 -24.64 6.13
N LEU A 337 29.69 -25.32 5.01
CA LEU A 337 30.57 -26.38 4.52
C LEU A 337 31.96 -25.84 4.09
N ALA A 338 31.97 -24.70 3.41
CA ALA A 338 33.22 -24.05 3.01
C ALA A 338 34.03 -23.57 4.22
N GLU A 339 33.35 -23.04 5.24
CA GLU A 339 33.97 -22.60 6.48
C GLU A 339 34.55 -23.78 7.29
N ASP A 340 33.91 -24.95 7.26
CA ASP A 340 34.50 -26.16 7.86
C ASP A 340 35.81 -26.58 7.18
N VAL A 341 35.86 -26.49 5.87
CA VAL A 341 37.09 -26.78 5.10
C VAL A 341 38.15 -25.71 5.37
N ARG A 342 37.76 -24.45 5.48
CA ARG A 342 38.64 -23.33 5.85
C ARG A 342 39.36 -23.62 7.17
N ARG A 343 38.59 -23.95 8.21
CA ARG A 343 39.17 -24.30 9.55
C ARG A 343 40.13 -25.46 9.49
N GLN A 344 39.77 -26.57 8.78
CA GLN A 344 40.67 -27.70 8.63
C GLN A 344 41.96 -27.34 7.89
N ARG A 345 41.95 -26.36 6.97
CA ARG A 345 43.12 -25.82 6.30
C ARG A 345 43.99 -24.94 7.24
N GLU A 346 43.35 -24.11 8.04
CA GLU A 346 43.99 -23.26 9.07
C GLU A 346 44.66 -24.15 10.13
N ASP A 347 43.97 -25.17 10.63
CA ASP A 347 44.53 -26.16 11.57
C ASP A 347 45.72 -26.92 10.98
N ALA A 348 45.79 -27.06 9.65
CA ALA A 348 46.91 -27.64 8.94
C ALA A 348 48.01 -26.61 8.56
N GLY A 349 47.98 -25.41 9.11
CA GLY A 349 48.96 -24.35 8.92
C GLY A 349 48.84 -23.54 7.62
N ALA A 350 47.75 -23.66 6.88
CA ALA A 350 47.51 -22.82 5.72
C ALA A 350 46.78 -21.53 6.09
N ALA A 351 46.93 -20.49 5.26
CA ALA A 351 46.21 -19.22 5.38
C ALA A 351 45.24 -19.06 4.16
N PRO A 352 44.06 -19.69 4.20
CA PRO A 352 43.10 -19.63 3.07
C PRO A 352 42.51 -18.24 2.91
N THR A 353 42.44 -17.76 1.67
CA THR A 353 41.79 -16.49 1.35
C THR A 353 40.26 -16.65 1.27
N ASP A 354 39.53 -15.51 1.36
CA ASP A 354 38.08 -15.50 1.20
C ASP A 354 37.66 -15.97 -0.21
N ALA A 355 38.44 -15.64 -1.24
CA ALA A 355 38.22 -16.10 -2.61
C ALA A 355 38.34 -17.64 -2.73
N GLU A 356 39.30 -18.25 -2.05
CA GLU A 356 39.46 -19.72 -2.01
C GLU A 356 38.29 -20.37 -1.26
N THR A 357 37.85 -19.80 -0.12
CA THR A 357 36.70 -20.27 0.66
C THR A 357 35.41 -20.19 -0.19
N ALA A 358 35.17 -19.07 -0.87
CA ALA A 358 34.07 -18.93 -1.81
C ALA A 358 34.15 -19.92 -2.98
N GLY A 359 35.36 -20.27 -3.43
CA GLY A 359 35.60 -21.32 -4.43
C GLY A 359 35.17 -22.70 -3.93
N ILE A 360 35.39 -23.03 -2.64
CA ILE A 360 34.93 -24.28 -2.02
C ILE A 360 33.40 -24.34 -1.94
N ALA A 361 32.76 -23.25 -1.52
CA ALA A 361 31.28 -23.17 -1.48
C ALA A 361 30.63 -23.47 -2.84
N ARG A 362 31.30 -23.15 -3.94
CA ARG A 362 30.86 -23.39 -5.31
C ARG A 362 31.36 -24.71 -5.92
N SER A 363 32.12 -25.48 -5.17
CA SER A 363 32.67 -26.75 -5.67
C SER A 363 31.57 -27.78 -6.00
N PRO A 364 31.82 -28.70 -6.95
CA PRO A 364 30.85 -29.76 -7.31
C PRO A 364 30.37 -30.55 -6.11
N ALA A 365 31.30 -31.02 -5.25
CA ALA A 365 30.96 -31.82 -4.09
C ALA A 365 30.01 -31.11 -3.10
N VAL A 366 30.24 -29.82 -2.83
CA VAL A 366 29.34 -29.02 -1.99
C VAL A 366 28.00 -28.80 -2.67
N ARG A 367 27.99 -28.50 -3.97
CA ARG A 367 26.75 -28.30 -4.73
C ARG A 367 25.90 -29.58 -4.76
N GLU A 368 26.50 -30.71 -5.11
CA GLU A 368 25.82 -32.02 -5.16
C GLU A 368 25.26 -32.44 -3.80
N PHE A 369 26.03 -32.23 -2.73
CA PHE A 369 25.55 -32.49 -1.37
C PHE A 369 24.34 -31.60 -1.04
N VAL A 370 24.43 -30.27 -1.28
CA VAL A 370 23.32 -29.34 -0.99
C VAL A 370 22.11 -29.68 -1.87
N ASP A 371 22.28 -30.02 -3.14
CA ASP A 371 21.19 -30.42 -4.02
C ASP A 371 20.51 -31.73 -3.56
N ALA A 372 21.26 -32.65 -2.95
CA ALA A 372 20.71 -33.89 -2.39
C ALA A 372 19.91 -33.68 -1.11
N VAL A 373 20.36 -32.81 -0.18
CA VAL A 373 19.71 -32.61 1.13
C VAL A 373 18.72 -31.45 1.14
N TRP A 374 18.90 -30.48 0.25
CA TRP A 374 18.11 -29.23 0.16
C TRP A 374 17.97 -28.83 -1.32
N PRO A 375 17.15 -29.56 -2.13
CA PRO A 375 17.07 -29.39 -3.58
C PRO A 375 16.58 -27.98 -3.99
N ALA A 376 16.84 -27.59 -5.23
CA ALA A 376 16.19 -26.43 -5.82
C ALA A 376 14.70 -26.77 -6.04
N LEU A 377 13.82 -25.84 -5.65
CA LEU A 377 12.37 -25.97 -5.81
C LEU A 377 11.85 -24.85 -6.70
N ASP A 378 10.81 -25.17 -7.47
CA ASP A 378 10.06 -24.22 -8.30
C ASP A 378 8.61 -24.16 -7.79
N ALA A 379 8.12 -22.95 -7.52
CA ALA A 379 6.84 -22.76 -6.86
C ALA A 379 5.65 -23.34 -7.65
N PRO A 380 5.47 -23.06 -8.97
CA PRO A 380 4.42 -23.69 -9.77
C PRO A 380 4.53 -25.22 -9.83
N SER A 381 5.76 -25.76 -9.94
CA SER A 381 5.99 -27.21 -9.98
C SER A 381 5.61 -27.89 -8.67
N LEU A 382 5.89 -27.23 -7.54
CA LEU A 382 5.54 -27.75 -6.23
C LEU A 382 4.03 -27.76 -6.00
N LEU A 383 3.33 -26.71 -6.39
CA LEU A 383 1.87 -26.67 -6.31
C LEU A 383 1.22 -27.69 -7.23
N ALA A 384 1.72 -27.83 -8.48
CA ALA A 384 1.25 -28.84 -9.41
C ALA A 384 1.41 -30.26 -8.84
N ARG A 385 2.55 -30.57 -8.23
CA ARG A 385 2.78 -31.85 -7.55
C ARG A 385 1.81 -32.06 -6.39
N LEU A 386 1.56 -31.00 -5.59
CA LEU A 386 0.64 -31.06 -4.45
C LEU A 386 -0.77 -31.49 -4.89
N TYR A 387 -1.24 -30.99 -6.03
CA TYR A 387 -2.57 -31.33 -6.56
C TYR A 387 -2.61 -32.64 -7.35
N ALA A 388 -1.50 -33.03 -7.97
CA ALA A 388 -1.43 -34.22 -8.82
C ALA A 388 -1.10 -35.50 -8.07
N ASP A 389 -0.51 -35.42 -6.85
CA ASP A 389 -0.11 -36.57 -6.02
C ASP A 389 -0.94 -36.60 -4.72
N PRO A 390 -2.04 -37.38 -4.67
CA PRO A 390 -2.90 -37.47 -3.48
C PRO A 390 -2.16 -37.91 -2.22
N ALA A 391 -1.16 -38.77 -2.35
CA ALA A 391 -0.37 -39.24 -1.20
C ALA A 391 0.54 -38.14 -0.68
N PHE A 392 1.06 -37.28 -1.55
CA PHE A 392 1.82 -36.10 -1.17
C PHE A 392 0.92 -35.04 -0.51
N LEU A 393 -0.24 -34.77 -1.09
CA LEU A 393 -1.24 -33.88 -0.52
C LEU A 393 -1.67 -34.34 0.89
N GLN A 394 -1.97 -35.64 1.04
CA GLN A 394 -2.30 -36.26 2.33
C GLN A 394 -1.20 -36.02 3.37
N ARG A 395 0.07 -36.27 3.04
CA ARG A 395 1.20 -36.06 3.98
C ARG A 395 1.35 -34.61 4.43
N CYS A 396 1.12 -33.67 3.51
CA CYS A 396 1.29 -32.25 3.80
C CYS A 396 0.10 -31.63 4.55
N SER A 397 -1.10 -32.20 4.41
CA SER A 397 -2.35 -31.61 4.91
C SER A 397 -3.08 -32.43 5.98
N ALA A 398 -2.59 -33.61 6.38
CA ALA A 398 -3.29 -34.56 7.25
C ALA A 398 -3.84 -33.96 8.56
N THR A 399 -3.14 -32.98 9.14
CA THR A 399 -3.54 -32.33 10.39
C THR A 399 -4.30 -31.01 10.18
N THR A 400 -4.54 -30.61 8.91
CA THR A 400 -5.02 -29.26 8.56
C THR A 400 -6.30 -29.30 7.75
N LEU A 401 -6.41 -30.27 6.83
CA LEU A 401 -7.55 -30.42 5.92
C LEU A 401 -8.23 -31.78 6.13
N ASN A 402 -9.55 -31.81 5.98
CA ASN A 402 -10.32 -33.06 5.97
C ASN A 402 -10.27 -33.75 4.60
N ASP A 403 -10.91 -34.93 4.46
CA ASP A 403 -10.86 -35.73 3.22
C ASP A 403 -11.57 -35.05 2.07
N ASP A 404 -12.71 -34.39 2.30
CA ASP A 404 -13.47 -33.68 1.26
C ASP A 404 -12.69 -32.46 0.75
N GLU A 405 -12.04 -31.72 1.65
CA GLU A 405 -11.18 -30.59 1.29
C GLU A 405 -9.99 -31.04 0.45
N ARG A 406 -9.37 -32.19 0.79
CA ARG A 406 -8.29 -32.77 -0.01
C ARG A 406 -8.77 -33.23 -1.38
N ALA A 407 -9.93 -33.87 -1.44
CA ALA A 407 -10.54 -34.28 -2.69
C ALA A 407 -10.85 -33.08 -3.60
N ALA A 408 -11.31 -31.96 -3.01
CA ALA A 408 -11.60 -30.73 -3.74
C ALA A 408 -10.33 -30.04 -4.31
N LEU A 409 -9.17 -30.21 -3.68
CA LEU A 409 -7.89 -29.67 -4.16
C LEU A 409 -7.22 -30.58 -5.20
N ALA A 410 -7.45 -31.91 -5.14
CA ALA A 410 -6.79 -32.87 -6.00
C ALA A 410 -7.26 -32.70 -7.46
N TRP A 411 -6.31 -32.67 -8.40
CA TRP A 411 -6.65 -32.67 -9.81
C TRP A 411 -7.15 -34.05 -10.26
N PRO A 412 -8.26 -34.11 -11.00
CA PRO A 412 -8.76 -35.38 -11.57
C PRO A 412 -7.77 -36.05 -12.51
N SER A 413 -6.96 -35.24 -13.21
CA SER A 413 -5.86 -35.70 -14.07
C SER A 413 -4.73 -34.66 -14.03
N ALA A 414 -3.50 -35.16 -13.90
CA ALA A 414 -2.33 -34.29 -13.92
C ALA A 414 -2.12 -33.67 -15.31
N PRO A 415 -1.77 -32.38 -15.42
CA PRO A 415 -1.41 -31.77 -16.69
C PRO A 415 -0.12 -32.37 -17.24
N ARG A 416 0.04 -32.38 -18.58
CA ARG A 416 1.26 -32.90 -19.24
C ARG A 416 2.55 -32.21 -18.81
N SER A 417 2.44 -30.94 -18.41
CA SER A 417 3.54 -30.14 -17.87
C SER A 417 2.98 -29.00 -17.04
N VAL A 418 3.81 -28.41 -16.17
CA VAL A 418 3.46 -27.24 -15.38
C VAL A 418 3.05 -26.03 -16.26
N ARG A 419 3.67 -25.89 -17.45
CA ARG A 419 3.32 -24.85 -18.43
C ARG A 419 1.92 -25.02 -19.04
N SER A 420 1.42 -26.26 -19.11
CA SER A 420 0.09 -26.58 -19.63
C SER A 420 -0.98 -26.58 -18.53
N ALA A 421 -0.60 -26.40 -17.28
CA ALA A 421 -1.54 -26.32 -16.16
C ALA A 421 -2.49 -25.11 -16.33
N ARG A 422 -3.75 -25.32 -16.00
CA ARG A 422 -4.80 -24.30 -16.07
C ARG A 422 -4.99 -23.70 -14.69
N TRP A 423 -4.13 -22.75 -14.37
CA TRP A 423 -4.15 -22.06 -13.09
C TRP A 423 -5.36 -21.14 -12.94
N THR A 424 -5.92 -21.09 -11.74
CA THR A 424 -6.98 -20.15 -11.32
C THR A 424 -6.39 -18.94 -10.59
N VAL A 425 -7.18 -17.93 -10.31
CA VAL A 425 -6.76 -16.77 -9.52
C VAL A 425 -6.31 -17.20 -8.12
N ALA A 426 -7.04 -18.09 -7.45
CA ALA A 426 -6.63 -18.55 -6.11
C ALA A 426 -5.34 -19.37 -6.14
N ASP A 427 -5.04 -20.09 -7.23
CA ASP A 427 -3.76 -20.76 -7.39
C ASP A 427 -2.58 -19.79 -7.46
N THR A 428 -2.75 -18.62 -8.10
CA THR A 428 -1.68 -17.62 -8.17
C THR A 428 -1.32 -17.08 -6.80
N VAL A 429 -2.29 -16.97 -5.88
CA VAL A 429 -2.05 -16.57 -4.48
C VAL A 429 -1.24 -17.63 -3.73
N LEU A 430 -1.54 -18.92 -3.95
CA LEU A 430 -0.78 -20.03 -3.36
C LEU A 430 0.64 -20.15 -3.94
N ILE A 431 0.80 -19.89 -5.24
CA ILE A 431 2.11 -19.81 -5.89
C ILE A 431 2.92 -18.66 -5.30
N ASP A 432 2.29 -17.51 -5.06
CA ASP A 432 2.94 -16.35 -4.43
C ASP A 432 3.40 -16.66 -2.99
N GLU A 433 2.64 -17.42 -2.21
CA GLU A 433 3.08 -17.91 -0.90
C GLU A 433 4.34 -18.77 -1.04
N LEU A 434 4.35 -19.68 -2.01
CA LEU A 434 5.51 -20.52 -2.28
C LEU A 434 6.72 -19.70 -2.75
N VAL A 435 6.56 -18.74 -3.64
CA VAL A 435 7.64 -17.81 -4.06
C VAL A 435 8.21 -17.08 -2.85
N GLY A 436 7.35 -16.61 -1.95
CA GLY A 436 7.76 -15.96 -0.69
C GLY A 436 8.59 -16.88 0.21
N LEU A 437 8.21 -18.17 0.32
CA LEU A 437 8.94 -19.18 1.10
C LEU A 437 10.27 -19.59 0.44
N LEU A 438 10.31 -19.63 -0.89
CA LEU A 438 11.47 -20.09 -1.64
C LEU A 438 12.53 -18.99 -1.81
N ASP A 439 12.16 -17.84 -2.40
CA ASP A 439 13.14 -16.84 -2.85
C ASP A 439 12.94 -15.47 -2.19
N GLY A 440 11.75 -15.22 -1.66
CA GLY A 440 11.34 -13.94 -1.14
C GLY A 440 10.81 -13.01 -2.23
N ILE A 441 10.25 -11.90 -1.78
CA ILE A 441 9.57 -10.91 -2.61
C ILE A 441 10.09 -9.53 -2.24
N ALA A 442 10.27 -8.66 -3.23
CA ALA A 442 10.63 -7.27 -3.00
C ALA A 442 9.49 -6.56 -2.22
N GLY A 443 9.88 -5.66 -1.32
CA GLY A 443 8.94 -4.98 -0.43
C GLY A 443 8.92 -3.48 -0.63
N TYR A 444 7.85 -2.88 -0.11
CA TYR A 444 7.60 -1.44 -0.02
C TYR A 444 7.72 -0.98 1.44
N VAL A 445 7.89 0.32 1.64
CA VAL A 445 7.92 0.92 2.98
C VAL A 445 6.52 1.21 3.49
N HIS A 446 5.58 1.54 2.58
CA HIS A 446 4.19 1.78 2.94
C HIS A 446 3.24 1.19 1.90
N LEU A 447 2.16 0.57 2.38
CA LEU A 447 1.06 0.09 1.53
C LEU A 447 -0.23 0.83 1.87
N VAL A 448 -1.01 1.13 0.83
CA VAL A 448 -2.42 1.50 0.96
C VAL A 448 -3.25 0.40 0.34
N VAL A 449 -4.15 -0.21 1.10
CA VAL A 449 -4.98 -1.33 0.65
C VAL A 449 -6.44 -0.92 0.75
N ASP A 450 -7.09 -0.76 -0.40
CA ASP A 450 -8.51 -0.38 -0.45
C ASP A 450 -9.41 -1.61 -0.62
N GLU A 451 -10.65 -1.50 -0.14
CA GLU A 451 -11.67 -2.57 -0.09
C GLU A 451 -11.15 -3.86 0.57
N ALA A 452 -10.35 -3.70 1.63
CA ALA A 452 -9.64 -4.81 2.28
C ALA A 452 -10.57 -5.86 2.93
N GLN A 453 -11.86 -5.55 3.15
CA GLN A 453 -12.85 -6.49 3.66
C GLN A 453 -13.10 -7.66 2.70
N ASP A 454 -12.81 -7.50 1.41
CA ASP A 454 -13.01 -8.53 0.39
C ASP A 454 -11.78 -9.42 0.16
N LEU A 455 -10.67 -9.17 0.84
CA LEU A 455 -9.47 -9.98 0.73
C LEU A 455 -9.58 -11.30 1.51
N SER A 456 -9.21 -12.40 0.86
CA SER A 456 -9.05 -13.67 1.56
C SER A 456 -7.84 -13.65 2.49
N PRO A 457 -7.79 -14.51 3.53
CA PRO A 457 -6.63 -14.63 4.41
C PRO A 457 -5.30 -14.85 3.66
N MET A 458 -5.29 -15.65 2.59
CA MET A 458 -4.09 -15.86 1.78
C MET A 458 -3.72 -14.64 0.94
N GLN A 459 -4.69 -13.85 0.43
CA GLN A 459 -4.44 -12.57 -0.22
C GLN A 459 -3.87 -11.54 0.77
N CYS A 460 -4.42 -11.46 1.99
CA CYS A 460 -3.84 -10.63 3.04
C CYS A 460 -2.37 -10.98 3.33
N ARG A 461 -2.03 -12.27 3.41
CA ARG A 461 -0.64 -12.74 3.56
C ARG A 461 0.23 -12.36 2.36
N ALA A 462 -0.30 -12.43 1.14
CA ALA A 462 0.41 -11.98 -0.06
C ALA A 462 0.75 -10.48 0.02
N VAL A 463 -0.19 -9.67 0.45
CA VAL A 463 0.02 -8.22 0.69
C VAL A 463 1.05 -8.01 1.80
N ALA A 464 0.92 -8.70 2.93
CA ALA A 464 1.84 -8.58 4.08
C ALA A 464 3.31 -8.84 3.69
N ARG A 465 3.58 -9.82 2.82
CA ARG A 465 4.94 -10.10 2.33
C ARG A 465 5.60 -8.96 1.59
N ARG A 466 4.81 -8.01 1.03
CA ARG A 466 5.32 -6.81 0.36
C ARG A 466 5.63 -5.66 1.31
N CYS A 467 5.31 -5.81 2.61
CA CYS A 467 5.59 -4.77 3.61
C CYS A 467 6.05 -5.38 4.95
N PRO A 468 7.13 -6.18 4.97
CA PRO A 468 7.50 -6.96 6.15
C PRO A 468 7.97 -6.10 7.33
N LEU A 469 8.46 -4.90 7.09
CA LEU A 469 9.03 -3.99 8.10
C LEU A 469 8.42 -2.59 8.03
N GLY A 470 7.44 -2.38 7.16
CA GLY A 470 6.80 -1.08 6.95
C GLY A 470 5.42 -1.00 7.59
N SER A 471 4.71 0.06 7.25
CA SER A 471 3.36 0.32 7.73
C SER A 471 2.31 0.13 6.64
N VAL A 472 1.07 -0.10 7.05
CA VAL A 472 -0.05 -0.33 6.15
C VAL A 472 -1.22 0.60 6.52
N THR A 473 -1.80 1.24 5.51
CA THR A 473 -3.10 1.91 5.62
C THR A 473 -4.15 1.01 4.99
N VAL A 474 -4.98 0.41 5.83
CA VAL A 474 -6.08 -0.47 5.43
C VAL A 474 -7.36 0.34 5.35
N LEU A 475 -8.04 0.29 4.22
CA LEU A 475 -9.30 0.98 3.98
C LEU A 475 -10.39 -0.05 3.69
N GLY A 476 -11.56 0.10 4.27
CA GLY A 476 -12.67 -0.80 3.95
C GLY A 476 -13.92 -0.55 4.77
N ASP A 477 -14.92 -1.38 4.51
CA ASP A 477 -16.18 -1.38 5.22
C ASP A 477 -16.65 -2.82 5.44
N LEU A 478 -16.59 -3.31 6.66
CA LEU A 478 -17.05 -4.66 7.00
C LEU A 478 -18.53 -4.90 6.66
N ALA A 479 -19.34 -3.84 6.67
CA ALA A 479 -20.75 -3.96 6.30
C ALA A 479 -20.98 -4.17 4.80
N GLN A 480 -19.98 -3.90 3.95
CA GLN A 480 -20.03 -4.07 2.50
C GLN A 480 -19.32 -5.33 2.01
N ALA A 481 -18.82 -6.17 2.89
CA ALA A 481 -18.13 -7.40 2.50
C ALA A 481 -19.05 -8.32 1.70
N THR A 482 -18.60 -8.75 0.51
CA THR A 482 -19.40 -9.54 -0.44
C THR A 482 -18.84 -10.93 -0.68
N THR A 483 -17.69 -11.26 -0.12
CA THR A 483 -16.98 -12.51 -0.36
C THR A 483 -17.36 -13.60 0.65
N PRO A 484 -17.26 -14.91 0.29
CA PRO A 484 -17.55 -16.00 1.20
C PRO A 484 -16.64 -16.08 2.42
N TRP A 485 -15.47 -15.43 2.37
CA TRP A 485 -14.48 -15.36 3.46
C TRP A 485 -14.52 -14.04 4.22
N ALA A 486 -15.59 -13.25 4.05
CA ALA A 486 -15.74 -11.96 4.70
C ALA A 486 -15.44 -12.03 6.21
N PRO A 487 -14.54 -11.20 6.74
CA PRO A 487 -14.18 -11.23 8.15
C PRO A 487 -15.28 -10.57 8.99
N GLY A 488 -15.62 -11.17 10.11
CA GLY A 488 -16.53 -10.53 11.09
C GLY A 488 -15.86 -9.38 11.87
N SER A 489 -14.55 -9.18 11.74
CA SER A 489 -13.78 -8.21 12.49
C SER A 489 -12.48 -7.86 11.78
N TRP A 490 -12.08 -6.59 11.82
CA TRP A 490 -10.78 -6.12 11.35
C TRP A 490 -9.59 -6.81 12.04
N THR A 491 -9.74 -7.26 13.27
CA THR A 491 -8.67 -7.97 13.99
C THR A 491 -8.17 -9.19 13.23
N ILE A 492 -9.05 -9.91 12.54
CA ILE A 492 -8.70 -11.09 11.74
C ILE A 492 -7.89 -10.66 10.52
N THR A 493 -8.39 -9.70 9.74
CA THR A 493 -7.74 -9.16 8.55
C THR A 493 -6.36 -8.57 8.87
N LEU A 494 -6.29 -7.74 9.92
CA LEU A 494 -5.05 -7.09 10.35
C LEU A 494 -3.98 -8.11 10.79
N ARG A 495 -4.39 -9.20 11.46
CA ARG A 495 -3.47 -10.29 11.80
C ARG A 495 -2.88 -10.93 10.54
N HIS A 496 -3.70 -11.20 9.52
CA HIS A 496 -3.23 -11.78 8.26
C HIS A 496 -2.39 -10.79 7.43
N LEU A 497 -2.63 -9.49 7.57
CA LEU A 497 -1.80 -8.41 7.01
C LEU A 497 -0.49 -8.19 7.81
N GLY A 498 -0.24 -8.93 8.88
CA GLY A 498 0.95 -8.77 9.71
C GLY A 498 0.96 -7.49 10.56
N GLN A 499 -0.23 -6.89 10.78
CA GLN A 499 -0.41 -5.62 11.50
C GLN A 499 -1.42 -5.77 12.66
N PRO A 500 -1.23 -6.71 13.61
CA PRO A 500 -2.20 -7.02 14.65
C PRO A 500 -2.50 -5.83 15.59
N ASP A 501 -1.55 -4.90 15.70
CA ASP A 501 -1.64 -3.73 16.59
C ASP A 501 -2.14 -2.47 15.89
N ALA A 502 -2.49 -2.54 14.59
CA ALA A 502 -3.01 -1.40 13.85
C ALA A 502 -4.33 -0.89 14.45
N GLY A 503 -4.38 0.40 14.74
CA GLY A 503 -5.57 1.04 15.31
C GLY A 503 -6.71 1.12 14.29
N VAL A 504 -7.90 0.62 14.66
CA VAL A 504 -9.11 0.79 13.85
C VAL A 504 -9.71 2.16 14.13
N ARG A 505 -9.90 2.97 13.09
CA ARG A 505 -10.43 4.33 13.15
C ARG A 505 -11.70 4.43 12.31
N PRO A 506 -12.87 4.70 12.92
CA PRO A 506 -14.10 4.84 12.17
C PRO A 506 -14.20 6.23 11.53
N LEU A 507 -14.62 6.27 10.26
CA LEU A 507 -15.17 7.46 9.59
C LEU A 507 -16.68 7.29 9.48
N THR A 508 -17.44 8.07 10.24
CA THR A 508 -18.89 7.95 10.33
C THR A 508 -19.64 9.00 9.51
N ALA A 509 -19.02 10.14 9.22
CA ALA A 509 -19.62 11.20 8.42
C ALA A 509 -19.53 10.90 6.92
N GLY A 510 -20.67 10.69 6.27
CA GLY A 510 -20.78 10.48 4.82
C GLY A 510 -21.03 11.81 4.10
N TYR A 511 -20.32 12.02 2.98
CA TYR A 511 -20.40 13.25 2.17
C TYR A 511 -21.07 13.02 0.82
N ARG A 512 -21.32 11.76 0.44
CA ARG A 512 -21.85 11.39 -0.87
C ARG A 512 -23.30 10.94 -0.83
N VAL A 513 -23.63 10.11 0.16
CA VAL A 513 -24.93 9.42 0.24
C VAL A 513 -25.90 10.30 1.04
N PRO A 514 -27.12 10.58 0.52
CA PRO A 514 -28.13 11.32 1.27
C PRO A 514 -28.53 10.65 2.59
N GLY A 515 -28.88 11.45 3.59
CA GLY A 515 -29.24 10.98 4.93
C GLY A 515 -30.40 9.97 4.95
N GLU A 516 -31.41 10.16 4.11
CA GLU A 516 -32.54 9.23 3.96
C GLU A 516 -32.10 7.83 3.53
N VAL A 517 -31.17 7.74 2.57
CA VAL A 517 -30.63 6.45 2.10
C VAL A 517 -29.78 5.79 3.19
N LEU A 518 -28.93 6.56 3.88
CA LEU A 518 -28.12 6.02 4.98
C LEU A 518 -28.97 5.58 6.16
N SER A 519 -30.08 6.24 6.47
CA SER A 519 -30.98 5.81 7.53
C SER A 519 -31.56 4.42 7.28
N VAL A 520 -31.92 4.11 6.03
CA VAL A 520 -32.37 2.76 5.64
C VAL A 520 -31.25 1.75 5.69
N ALA A 521 -30.04 2.12 5.21
CA ALA A 521 -28.86 1.25 5.28
C ALA A 521 -28.49 0.91 6.73
N ASN A 522 -28.57 1.88 7.64
CA ASN A 522 -28.31 1.66 9.06
C ASN A 522 -29.30 0.68 9.73
N LEU A 523 -30.54 0.55 9.24
CA LEU A 523 -31.50 -0.45 9.73
C LEU A 523 -31.05 -1.90 9.44
N LEU A 524 -30.17 -2.10 8.46
CA LEU A 524 -29.62 -3.42 8.13
C LEU A 524 -28.43 -3.82 9.02
N LEU A 525 -27.75 -2.86 9.65
CA LEU A 525 -26.55 -3.13 10.47
C LEU A 525 -26.74 -4.20 11.55
N PRO A 526 -27.87 -4.27 12.30
CA PRO A 526 -28.08 -5.32 13.29
C PRO A 526 -28.15 -6.75 12.71
N TYR A 527 -28.41 -6.87 11.41
CA TYR A 527 -28.51 -8.15 10.70
C TYR A 527 -27.20 -8.55 10.00
N ILE A 528 -26.23 -7.66 9.98
CA ILE A 528 -24.89 -7.90 9.43
C ILE A 528 -23.99 -8.39 10.55
N ALA A 529 -23.29 -9.50 10.33
CA ALA A 529 -22.40 -10.13 11.34
C ALA A 529 -21.09 -9.33 11.58
N ALA A 530 -21.15 -7.98 11.53
CA ALA A 530 -20.02 -7.09 11.74
C ALA A 530 -20.40 -5.95 12.70
N ALA A 531 -19.59 -5.73 13.74
CA ALA A 531 -19.76 -4.62 14.66
C ALA A 531 -19.18 -3.33 14.05
N VAL A 532 -20.01 -2.59 13.30
CA VAL A 532 -19.66 -1.30 12.72
C VAL A 532 -20.57 -0.19 13.23
N PRO A 533 -20.06 1.04 13.47
CA PRO A 533 -20.90 2.14 13.91
C PRO A 533 -21.84 2.60 12.78
N PRO A 534 -23.05 3.10 13.11
CA PRO A 534 -23.93 3.68 12.12
C PRO A 534 -23.30 4.93 11.48
N ALA A 535 -23.54 5.12 10.19
CA ALA A 535 -23.08 6.30 9.47
C ALA A 535 -24.12 7.43 9.54
N THR A 536 -23.61 8.67 9.55
CA THR A 536 -24.41 9.89 9.42
C THR A 536 -24.10 10.55 8.07
N SER A 537 -25.05 11.32 7.53
CA SER A 537 -24.82 12.10 6.30
C SER A 537 -24.78 13.57 6.59
N VAL A 538 -23.82 14.24 5.96
CA VAL A 538 -23.77 15.70 5.89
C VAL A 538 -24.74 16.22 4.81
N ARG A 539 -25.09 15.36 3.84
CA ARG A 539 -25.93 15.70 2.71
C ARG A 539 -27.41 15.52 3.06
N THR A 540 -28.17 16.59 2.97
CA THR A 540 -29.65 16.55 2.99
C THR A 540 -30.14 16.31 1.56
N GLY A 541 -30.96 15.29 1.33
CA GLY A 541 -31.55 15.02 0.02
C GLY A 541 -33.05 14.88 0.18
N ASP A 542 -33.81 15.91 -0.20
CA ASP A 542 -35.26 15.78 -0.26
C ASP A 542 -35.62 14.84 -1.43
N HIS A 543 -36.41 13.79 -1.13
CA HIS A 543 -36.85 12.78 -2.10
C HIS A 543 -35.76 11.86 -2.69
N ALA A 544 -34.64 11.65 -1.99
CA ALA A 544 -33.59 10.72 -2.42
C ALA A 544 -34.02 9.25 -2.36
N LEU A 545 -35.12 8.94 -1.68
CA LEU A 545 -35.66 7.60 -1.51
C LEU A 545 -37.15 7.56 -1.93
N SER A 546 -37.52 6.56 -2.73
CA SER A 546 -38.91 6.29 -3.06
C SER A 546 -39.30 4.86 -2.72
N TYR A 547 -40.45 4.66 -2.05
CA TYR A 547 -40.96 3.34 -1.73
C TYR A 547 -42.04 2.96 -2.76
N ARG A 548 -41.92 1.77 -3.36
CA ARG A 548 -42.97 1.20 -4.24
C ARG A 548 -43.47 -0.10 -3.63
N PRO A 549 -44.80 -0.27 -3.42
CA PRO A 549 -45.35 -1.52 -2.94
C PRO A 549 -45.14 -2.65 -3.98
N ILE A 550 -44.69 -3.83 -3.54
CA ILE A 550 -44.38 -4.97 -4.42
C ILE A 550 -45.63 -5.53 -5.13
N GLY A 551 -46.86 -5.19 -4.69
CA GLY A 551 -48.09 -5.65 -5.29
C GLY A 551 -48.56 -4.89 -6.54
N GLN A 552 -47.77 -3.99 -7.10
CA GLN A 552 -48.07 -3.17 -8.28
C GLN A 552 -47.04 -3.30 -9.42
N LEU A 553 -46.26 -4.37 -9.42
CA LEU A 553 -45.37 -4.74 -10.54
C LEU A 553 -46.09 -5.69 -11.50
#